data_9398b16ec228b35fae78a6db96c60160
#
_entry.id   9398b16ec228b35fae78a6db96c60160
#
_cell.length_a   1.000
_cell.length_b   1.000
_cell.length_c   1.000
_cell.angle_alpha   90.00
_cell.angle_beta   90.00
_cell.angle_gamma   90.00
#
_symmetry.space_group_name_H-M   'P 1'
#
loop_
_entity.id
_entity.type
_entity.pdbx_description
1 polymer ?
#
loop_
_entity_poly.entity_id
_entity_poly.type
_entity_poly.pdbx_seq_one_letter_code
_entity_poly.pdbx_strand_id
1 'polypeptide(L)'
;MFDIDGTLAPIVDHASDAHVPESTRQLLIAVARSYGLVACVTGRRASEARAMVSIGSINYVGSHGVELLRAGWTEAVLDAGVADWIRRIQDFGRESDTADARKLRVRLEDKGPIVAFHWRGAPDEDAAKAAVDAIAQRAQAAGLRTHWGRKVLEVRPPVKIDKGSGIVRLLTEVGPDIEMALYVGDDTTDIDAFRALGSLVEEGRLERALRVGVLSDEGPSEIQAEADLVVDGTQGVRELLTLLSRDPR
;
A
#
# COMPACT_ATOMS: atom_id res chain seq x y z
N MET A 1 -10.26 -1.11 -8.89
CA MET A 1 -8.94 -1.03 -8.23
C MET A 1 -8.76 -2.21 -7.31
N PHE A 2 -7.52 -2.73 -7.17
CA PHE A 2 -7.26 -3.98 -6.45
C PHE A 2 -5.98 -3.84 -5.62
N ASP A 3 -5.97 -4.35 -4.39
CA ASP A 3 -4.72 -4.68 -3.73
C ASP A 3 -4.03 -5.88 -4.41
N ILE A 4 -2.79 -6.18 -4.06
CA ILE A 4 -2.01 -7.26 -4.68
C ILE A 4 -1.85 -8.44 -3.73
N ASP A 5 -1.17 -8.24 -2.60
CA ASP A 5 -0.81 -9.30 -1.67
C ASP A 5 -2.03 -9.72 -0.84
N GLY A 6 -2.43 -10.98 -0.87
CA GLY A 6 -3.67 -11.47 -0.25
C GLY A 6 -4.92 -11.29 -1.12
N THR A 7 -4.86 -10.44 -2.15
CA THR A 7 -5.97 -10.13 -3.05
C THR A 7 -5.77 -10.72 -4.45
N LEU A 8 -4.86 -10.20 -5.27
CA LEU A 8 -4.55 -10.74 -6.61
C LEU A 8 -3.52 -11.88 -6.56
N ALA A 9 -2.64 -11.86 -5.57
CA ALA A 9 -1.63 -12.87 -5.32
C ALA A 9 -1.83 -13.49 -3.93
N PRO A 10 -1.59 -14.79 -3.74
CA PRO A 10 -1.64 -15.39 -2.41
C PRO A 10 -0.54 -14.82 -1.50
N ILE A 11 -0.80 -14.78 -0.20
CA ILE A 11 0.22 -14.46 0.80
C ILE A 11 1.25 -15.60 0.82
N VAL A 12 2.52 -15.23 0.86
CA VAL A 12 3.67 -16.15 0.88
C VAL A 12 4.67 -15.72 1.97
N ASP A 13 5.48 -16.67 2.46
CA ASP A 13 6.45 -16.42 3.54
C ASP A 13 7.53 -15.40 3.15
N HIS A 14 7.94 -15.37 1.88
CA HIS A 14 8.94 -14.43 1.36
C HIS A 14 8.33 -13.55 0.27
N ALA A 15 8.45 -12.24 0.43
CA ALA A 15 7.91 -11.26 -0.51
C ALA A 15 8.43 -11.43 -1.95
N SER A 16 9.65 -12.01 -2.12
CA SER A 16 10.24 -12.33 -3.42
C SER A 16 9.51 -13.45 -4.18
N ASP A 17 8.80 -14.31 -3.47
CA ASP A 17 8.13 -15.49 -4.04
C ASP A 17 6.68 -15.17 -4.45
N ALA A 18 6.20 -14.01 -4.05
CA ALA A 18 4.87 -13.54 -4.41
C ALA A 18 4.76 -13.29 -5.91
N HIS A 19 3.73 -13.82 -6.52
CA HIS A 19 3.41 -13.60 -7.94
C HIS A 19 1.91 -13.64 -8.17
N VAL A 20 1.45 -12.89 -9.15
CA VAL A 20 0.05 -12.96 -9.60
C VAL A 20 -0.08 -14.13 -10.55
N PRO A 21 -0.95 -15.12 -10.24
CA PRO A 21 -1.18 -16.26 -11.11
C PRO A 21 -1.59 -15.86 -12.52
N GLU A 22 -1.14 -16.60 -13.53
CA GLU A 22 -1.44 -16.30 -14.94
C GLU A 22 -2.94 -16.18 -15.22
N SER A 23 -3.75 -17.07 -14.60
CA SER A 23 -5.21 -17.01 -14.73
C SER A 23 -5.81 -15.70 -14.18
N THR A 24 -5.31 -15.19 -13.06
CA THR A 24 -5.73 -13.91 -12.47
C THR A 24 -5.29 -12.76 -13.38
N ARG A 25 -4.06 -12.80 -13.90
CA ARG A 25 -3.52 -11.80 -14.81
C ARG A 25 -4.34 -11.67 -16.10
N GLN A 26 -4.74 -12.79 -16.70
CA GLN A 26 -5.57 -12.82 -17.91
C GLN A 26 -6.93 -12.15 -17.68
N LEU A 27 -7.56 -12.43 -16.55
CA LEU A 27 -8.82 -11.79 -16.16
C LEU A 27 -8.64 -10.28 -15.92
N LEU A 28 -7.57 -9.89 -15.24
CA LEU A 28 -7.29 -8.47 -15.01
C LEU A 28 -7.03 -7.70 -16.32
N ILE A 29 -6.37 -8.34 -17.30
CA ILE A 29 -6.21 -7.77 -18.66
C ILE A 29 -7.58 -7.59 -19.34
N ALA A 30 -8.48 -8.58 -19.20
CA ALA A 30 -9.82 -8.48 -19.78
C ALA A 30 -10.61 -7.33 -19.14
N VAL A 31 -10.58 -7.22 -17.82
CA VAL A 31 -11.18 -6.09 -17.08
C VAL A 31 -10.57 -4.76 -17.53
N ALA A 32 -9.26 -4.67 -17.71
CA ALA A 32 -8.58 -3.44 -18.13
C ALA A 32 -9.01 -2.95 -19.54
N ARG A 33 -9.56 -3.82 -20.36
CA ARG A 33 -10.09 -3.46 -21.69
C ARG A 33 -11.53 -2.92 -21.63
N SER A 34 -12.24 -3.19 -20.56
CA SER A 34 -13.67 -2.91 -20.43
C SER A 34 -14.00 -1.71 -19.54
N TYR A 35 -13.06 -1.30 -18.68
CA TYR A 35 -13.26 -0.23 -17.71
C TYR A 35 -12.32 0.94 -17.96
N GLY A 36 -12.81 2.16 -17.76
CA GLY A 36 -12.07 3.41 -18.03
C GLY A 36 -10.79 3.56 -17.18
N LEU A 37 -10.76 2.97 -16.00
CA LEU A 37 -9.57 2.98 -15.14
C LEU A 37 -9.43 1.65 -14.39
N VAL A 38 -8.26 1.00 -14.53
CA VAL A 38 -7.87 -0.13 -13.70
C VAL A 38 -6.53 0.17 -13.05
N ALA A 39 -6.41 -0.13 -11.75
CA ALA A 39 -5.19 0.08 -11.01
C ALA A 39 -4.96 -0.99 -9.92
N CYS A 40 -3.69 -1.27 -9.64
CA CYS A 40 -3.26 -1.94 -8.41
C CYS A 40 -2.82 -0.89 -7.38
N VAL A 41 -3.22 -1.08 -6.12
CA VAL A 41 -2.89 -0.18 -4.99
C VAL A 41 -2.25 -1.01 -3.90
N THR A 42 -0.98 -0.75 -3.58
CA THR A 42 -0.17 -1.66 -2.75
C THR A 42 0.83 -0.92 -1.86
N GLY A 43 1.31 -1.61 -0.81
CA GLY A 43 2.45 -1.18 -0.02
C GLY A 43 3.80 -1.34 -0.73
N ARG A 44 3.88 -2.18 -1.77
CA ARG A 44 5.09 -2.35 -2.58
C ARG A 44 5.39 -1.09 -3.39
N ARG A 45 6.65 -0.92 -3.82
CA ARG A 45 6.98 0.11 -4.81
C ARG A 45 6.20 -0.11 -6.10
N ALA A 46 5.78 0.95 -6.76
CA ALA A 46 4.97 0.85 -7.98
C ALA A 46 5.69 0.08 -9.10
N SER A 47 7.02 0.19 -9.21
CA SER A 47 7.83 -0.57 -10.16
C SER A 47 7.89 -2.07 -9.84
N GLU A 48 7.99 -2.44 -8.57
CA GLU A 48 7.97 -3.83 -8.12
C GLU A 48 6.58 -4.46 -8.34
N ALA A 49 5.52 -3.72 -7.98
CA ALA A 49 4.15 -4.11 -8.24
C ALA A 49 3.90 -4.39 -9.73
N ARG A 50 4.37 -3.48 -10.61
CA ARG A 50 4.27 -3.66 -12.05
C ARG A 50 5.05 -4.88 -12.55
N ALA A 51 6.25 -5.12 -12.04
CA ALA A 51 7.03 -6.30 -12.40
C ALA A 51 6.32 -7.60 -11.99
N MET A 52 5.73 -7.62 -10.79
CA MET A 52 4.99 -8.76 -10.23
C MET A 52 3.68 -9.04 -10.99
N VAL A 53 2.88 -8.02 -11.29
CA VAL A 53 1.62 -8.14 -12.04
C VAL A 53 1.87 -8.34 -13.53
N SER A 54 2.97 -7.77 -14.06
CA SER A 54 3.40 -7.86 -15.46
C SER A 54 2.37 -7.34 -16.47
N ILE A 55 1.64 -6.26 -16.13
CA ILE A 55 0.68 -5.59 -17.03
C ILE A 55 1.07 -4.11 -17.14
N GLY A 56 1.49 -3.68 -18.33
CA GLY A 56 1.89 -2.27 -18.57
C GLY A 56 0.74 -1.31 -18.85
N SER A 57 -0.45 -1.82 -19.12
CA SER A 57 -1.62 -1.04 -19.53
C SER A 57 -2.55 -0.63 -18.40
N ILE A 58 -2.20 -0.89 -17.14
CA ILE A 58 -2.93 -0.46 -15.95
C ILE A 58 -2.07 0.48 -15.11
N ASN A 59 -2.71 1.17 -14.17
CA ASN A 59 -2.03 2.06 -13.24
C ASN A 59 -1.55 1.32 -11.99
N TYR A 60 -0.54 1.86 -11.31
CA TYR A 60 -0.05 1.33 -10.04
C TYR A 60 0.12 2.47 -9.05
N VAL A 61 -0.52 2.34 -7.92
CA VAL A 61 -0.33 3.19 -6.74
C VAL A 61 0.51 2.39 -5.76
N GLY A 62 1.78 2.76 -5.63
CA GLY A 62 2.76 2.08 -4.80
C GLY A 62 3.08 2.82 -3.51
N SER A 63 3.89 2.17 -2.65
CA SER A 63 4.39 2.73 -1.39
C SER A 63 3.27 3.35 -0.55
N HIS A 64 2.15 2.62 -0.40
CA HIS A 64 0.94 3.06 0.32
C HIS A 64 0.35 4.39 -0.17
N GLY A 65 0.43 4.71 -1.46
CA GLY A 65 -0.18 5.93 -2.02
C GLY A 65 0.81 7.00 -2.48
N VAL A 66 2.08 6.87 -2.13
CA VAL A 66 3.12 7.86 -2.45
C VAL A 66 3.52 7.87 -3.92
N GLU A 67 3.58 6.69 -4.53
CA GLU A 67 4.02 6.51 -5.91
C GLU A 67 2.82 6.30 -6.82
N LEU A 68 2.77 7.02 -7.94
CA LEU A 68 1.82 6.80 -9.02
C LEU A 68 2.56 6.48 -10.32
N LEU A 69 2.47 5.22 -10.76
CA LEU A 69 2.96 4.78 -12.07
C LEU A 69 1.77 4.64 -13.01
N ARG A 70 1.65 5.55 -13.95
CA ARG A 70 0.52 5.57 -14.90
C ARG A 70 0.65 4.46 -15.96
N ALA A 71 -0.49 4.02 -16.47
CA ALA A 71 -0.56 3.09 -17.58
C ALA A 71 0.32 3.57 -18.76
N GLY A 72 1.17 2.67 -19.28
CA GLY A 72 2.10 2.97 -20.37
C GLY A 72 3.38 3.73 -19.98
N TRP A 73 3.49 4.23 -18.75
CA TRP A 73 4.70 4.92 -18.28
C TRP A 73 5.72 3.92 -17.73
N THR A 74 6.99 4.32 -17.72
CA THR A 74 8.10 3.52 -17.19
C THR A 74 8.54 3.95 -15.79
N GLU A 75 8.25 5.18 -15.42
CA GLU A 75 8.66 5.78 -14.15
C GLU A 75 7.46 6.23 -13.33
N ALA A 76 7.51 5.96 -12.03
CA ALA A 76 6.52 6.43 -11.09
C ALA A 76 6.77 7.90 -10.71
N VAL A 77 5.69 8.65 -10.54
CA VAL A 77 5.73 10.02 -10.04
C VAL A 77 5.40 9.99 -8.55
N LEU A 78 6.28 10.59 -7.76
CA LEU A 78 6.05 10.75 -6.32
C LEU A 78 4.97 11.83 -6.07
N ASP A 79 4.23 11.67 -4.99
CA ASP A 79 3.37 12.73 -4.48
C ASP A 79 4.22 13.96 -4.11
N ALA A 80 3.87 15.14 -4.65
CA ALA A 80 4.65 16.35 -4.46
C ALA A 80 4.72 16.78 -2.98
N GLY A 81 3.64 16.54 -2.21
CA GLY A 81 3.61 16.82 -0.77
C GLY A 81 4.50 15.90 0.07
N VAL A 82 4.92 14.77 -0.51
CA VAL A 82 5.74 13.76 0.18
C VAL A 82 7.19 13.78 -0.27
N ALA A 83 7.49 14.24 -1.49
CA ALA A 83 8.83 14.16 -2.08
C ALA A 83 9.93 14.82 -1.22
N ASP A 84 9.63 15.99 -0.63
CA ASP A 84 10.58 16.68 0.26
C ASP A 84 10.78 15.95 1.59
N TRP A 85 9.72 15.29 2.08
CA TRP A 85 9.79 14.50 3.30
C TRP A 85 10.58 13.21 3.13
N ILE A 86 10.57 12.59 1.96
CA ILE A 86 11.35 11.37 1.67
C ILE A 86 12.83 11.64 1.90
N ARG A 87 13.37 12.73 1.34
CA ARG A 87 14.77 13.11 1.57
C ARG A 87 15.07 13.33 3.04
N ARG A 88 14.23 14.09 3.75
CA ARG A 88 14.40 14.35 5.19
C ARG A 88 14.38 13.07 6.03
N ILE A 89 13.51 12.14 5.70
CA ILE A 89 13.41 10.86 6.41
C ILE A 89 14.61 9.98 6.13
N GLN A 90 15.07 9.91 4.89
CA GLN A 90 16.27 9.16 4.52
C GLN A 90 17.52 9.75 5.15
N ASP A 91 17.66 11.08 5.18
CA ASP A 91 18.75 11.76 5.89
C ASP A 91 18.70 11.44 7.38
N PHE A 92 17.52 11.58 8.00
CA PHE A 92 17.31 11.22 9.41
C PHE A 92 17.66 9.76 9.68
N GLY A 93 17.29 8.84 8.79
CA GLY A 93 17.61 7.41 8.88
C GLY A 93 19.14 7.20 8.90
N ARG A 94 19.84 7.79 7.92
CA ARG A 94 21.30 7.71 7.83
C ARG A 94 22.01 8.30 9.04
N GLU A 95 21.58 9.44 9.53
CA GLU A 95 22.14 10.09 10.73
C GLU A 95 21.88 9.30 12.01
N SER A 96 20.78 8.56 12.04
CA SER A 96 20.41 7.73 13.19
C SER A 96 21.04 6.33 13.17
N ASP A 97 21.55 5.88 12.04
CA ASP A 97 22.30 4.61 11.89
C ASP A 97 23.75 4.75 12.36
N THR A 98 23.91 5.06 13.64
CA THR A 98 25.21 5.29 14.28
C THR A 98 25.98 3.99 14.54
N ALA A 99 27.28 4.10 14.74
CA ALA A 99 28.11 2.95 15.12
C ALA A 99 27.64 2.28 16.44
N ASP A 100 27.11 3.06 17.39
CA ASP A 100 26.61 2.53 18.66
C ASP A 100 25.26 1.83 18.49
N ALA A 101 24.36 2.34 17.65
CA ALA A 101 23.13 1.64 17.29
C ALA A 101 23.42 0.29 16.61
N ARG A 102 24.41 0.24 15.69
CA ARG A 102 24.83 -1.00 15.03
C ARG A 102 25.49 -2.00 15.99
N LYS A 103 26.26 -1.55 16.98
CA LYS A 103 26.81 -2.43 18.05
C LYS A 103 25.70 -3.11 18.83
N LEU A 104 24.58 -2.42 19.07
CA LEU A 104 23.38 -2.95 19.71
C LEU A 104 22.51 -3.78 18.74
N ARG A 105 22.96 -4.01 17.51
CA ARG A 105 22.21 -4.69 16.43
C ARG A 105 20.88 -4.03 16.09
N VAL A 106 20.75 -2.72 16.26
CA VAL A 106 19.67 -1.95 15.64
C VAL A 106 19.97 -1.85 14.14
N ARG A 107 19.01 -2.29 13.31
CA ARG A 107 19.16 -2.34 11.87
C ARG A 107 18.23 -1.33 11.22
N LEU A 108 18.78 -0.45 10.38
CA LEU A 108 18.03 0.47 9.55
C LEU A 108 17.52 -0.25 8.29
N GLU A 109 16.25 -0.06 7.97
CA GLU A 109 15.62 -0.42 6.69
C GLU A 109 15.05 0.85 6.05
N ASP A 110 15.50 1.18 4.85
CA ASP A 110 14.97 2.29 4.04
C ASP A 110 13.85 1.75 3.12
N LYS A 111 12.61 2.15 3.40
CA LYS A 111 11.42 1.82 2.61
C LYS A 111 11.00 2.99 1.68
N GLY A 112 11.89 3.94 1.41
CA GLY A 112 11.61 5.15 0.64
C GLY A 112 10.96 6.24 1.49
N PRO A 113 9.63 6.33 1.55
CA PRO A 113 8.94 7.36 2.34
C PRO A 113 8.95 7.10 3.85
N ILE A 114 9.42 5.95 4.29
CA ILE A 114 9.48 5.49 5.67
C ILE A 114 10.84 4.88 5.92
N VAL A 115 11.45 5.13 7.08
CA VAL A 115 12.59 4.36 7.56
C VAL A 115 12.20 3.58 8.80
N ALA A 116 12.70 2.35 8.91
CA ALA A 116 12.41 1.46 10.03
C ALA A 116 13.68 1.04 10.76
N PHE A 117 13.62 1.05 12.10
CA PHE A 117 14.70 0.61 12.98
C PHE A 117 14.27 -0.67 13.68
N HIS A 118 14.89 -1.78 13.32
CA HIS A 118 14.60 -3.10 13.86
C HIS A 118 15.60 -3.50 14.91
N TRP A 119 15.14 -4.05 16.05
CA TRP A 119 16.00 -4.58 17.10
C TRP A 119 15.67 -6.03 17.48
N ARG A 120 14.87 -6.72 16.67
CA ARG A 120 14.58 -8.13 16.86
C ARG A 120 15.86 -8.95 16.79
N GLY A 121 16.11 -9.78 17.83
CA GLY A 121 17.29 -10.61 17.95
C GLY A 121 18.56 -9.82 18.34
N ALA A 122 18.40 -8.62 18.91
CA ALA A 122 19.50 -7.92 19.57
C ALA A 122 19.97 -8.73 20.80
N PRO A 123 21.30 -8.83 21.07
CA PRO A 123 21.82 -9.55 22.23
C PRO A 123 21.34 -8.96 23.56
N ASP A 124 21.21 -7.63 23.61
CA ASP A 124 20.62 -6.87 24.71
C ASP A 124 19.45 -6.07 24.14
N GLU A 125 18.24 -6.65 24.23
CA GLU A 125 17.03 -6.04 23.68
C GLU A 125 16.61 -4.77 24.43
N ASP A 126 16.91 -4.66 25.72
CA ASP A 126 16.58 -3.49 26.54
C ASP A 126 17.46 -2.30 26.17
N ALA A 127 18.78 -2.52 26.04
CA ALA A 127 19.70 -1.50 25.57
C ALA A 127 19.40 -1.07 24.11
N ALA A 128 19.07 -2.01 23.24
CA ALA A 128 18.68 -1.71 21.87
C ALA A 128 17.36 -0.92 21.82
N LYS A 129 16.38 -1.29 22.64
CA LYS A 129 15.11 -0.55 22.77
C LYS A 129 15.33 0.87 23.26
N ALA A 130 16.18 1.07 24.27
CA ALA A 130 16.52 2.41 24.79
C ALA A 130 17.18 3.29 23.71
N ALA A 131 18.06 2.72 22.88
CA ALA A 131 18.65 3.43 21.75
C ALA A 131 17.57 3.82 20.70
N VAL A 132 16.63 2.92 20.41
CA VAL A 132 15.51 3.20 19.49
C VAL A 132 14.54 4.23 20.09
N ASP A 133 14.30 4.25 21.41
CA ASP A 133 13.52 5.28 22.09
C ASP A 133 14.15 6.68 21.91
N ALA A 134 15.46 6.77 22.01
CA ALA A 134 16.18 8.03 21.75
C ALA A 134 16.05 8.47 20.27
N ILE A 135 16.06 7.52 19.32
CA ILE A 135 15.78 7.81 17.90
C ILE A 135 14.34 8.33 17.73
N ALA A 136 13.36 7.72 18.38
CA ALA A 136 11.97 8.15 18.33
C ALA A 136 11.78 9.59 18.85
N GLN A 137 12.42 9.93 19.97
CA GLN A 137 12.38 11.29 20.52
C GLN A 137 12.98 12.31 19.54
N ARG A 138 14.11 11.99 18.91
CA ARG A 138 14.73 12.85 17.90
C ARG A 138 13.84 13.02 16.66
N ALA A 139 13.20 11.94 16.21
CA ALA A 139 12.26 11.98 15.10
C ALA A 139 11.08 12.92 15.39
N GLN A 140 10.48 12.80 16.58
CA GLN A 140 9.39 13.67 17.02
C GLN A 140 9.84 15.13 17.14
N ALA A 141 11.02 15.39 17.70
CA ALA A 141 11.60 16.74 17.76
C ALA A 141 11.88 17.34 16.37
N ALA A 142 12.16 16.50 15.36
CA ALA A 142 12.29 16.90 13.95
C ALA A 142 10.96 17.05 13.21
N GLY A 143 9.80 16.91 13.90
CA GLY A 143 8.47 17.00 13.31
C GLY A 143 8.03 15.76 12.52
N LEU A 144 8.75 14.64 12.67
CA LEU A 144 8.41 13.37 12.04
C LEU A 144 7.43 12.58 12.92
N ARG A 145 6.63 11.72 12.32
CA ARG A 145 5.75 10.78 13.02
C ARG A 145 6.49 9.48 13.32
N THR A 146 6.15 8.87 14.44
CA THR A 146 6.67 7.56 14.85
C THR A 146 5.54 6.56 14.96
N HIS A 147 5.77 5.34 14.48
CA HIS A 147 4.86 4.22 14.64
C HIS A 147 5.61 3.01 15.18
N TRP A 148 5.08 2.41 16.26
CA TRP A 148 5.69 1.29 16.93
C TRP A 148 5.02 -0.02 16.49
N GLY A 149 5.81 -0.94 15.95
CA GLY A 149 5.41 -2.30 15.69
C GLY A 149 6.13 -3.29 16.63
N ARG A 150 6.02 -4.58 16.33
CA ARG A 150 6.64 -5.64 17.11
C ARG A 150 8.18 -5.67 16.91
N LYS A 151 8.92 -5.00 17.81
CA LYS A 151 10.38 -4.81 17.76
C LYS A 151 10.84 -4.03 16.52
N VAL A 152 10.06 -3.05 16.12
CA VAL A 152 10.36 -2.11 15.06
C VAL A 152 9.80 -0.72 15.41
N LEU A 153 10.57 0.32 15.13
CA LEU A 153 10.15 1.70 15.11
C LEU A 153 10.14 2.15 13.64
N GLU A 154 9.02 2.59 13.14
CA GLU A 154 8.92 3.28 11.86
C GLU A 154 8.89 4.79 12.07
N VAL A 155 9.70 5.51 11.32
CA VAL A 155 9.71 6.96 11.24
C VAL A 155 9.09 7.36 9.91
N ARG A 156 8.02 8.15 9.98
CA ARG A 156 7.13 8.51 8.88
C ARG A 156 7.04 10.02 8.73
N PRO A 157 6.72 10.53 7.54
CA PRO A 157 6.44 11.95 7.38
C PRO A 157 5.18 12.38 8.13
N PRO A 158 5.02 13.68 8.44
CA PRO A 158 3.83 14.20 9.12
C PRO A 158 2.60 14.34 8.21
N VAL A 159 2.73 13.92 6.96
CA VAL A 159 1.64 13.90 5.98
C VAL A 159 0.93 12.55 5.99
N LYS A 160 -0.31 12.52 5.56
CA LYS A 160 -1.08 11.28 5.46
C LYS A 160 -0.56 10.46 4.28
N ILE A 161 -0.06 9.27 4.56
CA ILE A 161 0.40 8.28 3.58
C ILE A 161 -0.36 6.99 3.88
N ASP A 162 -1.34 6.70 3.04
CA ASP A 162 -2.14 5.47 3.08
C ASP A 162 -2.73 5.18 1.69
N LYS A 163 -3.28 3.98 1.52
CA LYS A 163 -3.91 3.57 0.27
C LYS A 163 -5.08 4.48 -0.13
N GLY A 164 -5.79 5.04 0.85
CA GLY A 164 -6.90 5.96 0.60
C GLY A 164 -6.45 7.26 -0.06
N SER A 165 -5.40 7.90 0.46
CA SER A 165 -4.83 9.11 -0.15
C SER A 165 -4.33 8.85 -1.57
N GLY A 166 -3.74 7.67 -1.80
CA GLY A 166 -3.31 7.22 -3.13
C GLY A 166 -4.47 7.06 -4.12
N ILE A 167 -5.61 6.52 -3.67
CA ILE A 167 -6.84 6.40 -4.48
C ILE A 167 -7.42 7.77 -4.83
N VAL A 168 -7.51 8.68 -3.85
CA VAL A 168 -7.97 10.05 -4.07
C VAL A 168 -7.12 10.74 -5.13
N ARG A 169 -5.80 10.61 -5.03
CA ARG A 169 -4.85 11.13 -6.02
C ARG A 169 -5.04 10.49 -7.39
N LEU A 170 -5.14 9.16 -7.46
CA LEU A 170 -5.33 8.42 -8.71
C LEU A 170 -6.59 8.90 -9.44
N LEU A 171 -7.72 8.97 -8.74
CA LEU A 171 -8.98 9.42 -9.32
C LEU A 171 -8.93 10.89 -9.74
N THR A 172 -8.22 11.74 -8.99
CA THR A 172 -8.07 13.15 -9.34
C THR A 172 -7.19 13.38 -10.57
N GLU A 173 -6.05 12.66 -10.67
CA GLU A 173 -5.05 12.92 -11.70
C GLU A 173 -5.25 12.09 -12.99
N VAL A 174 -5.88 10.92 -12.89
CA VAL A 174 -5.99 9.95 -14.01
C VAL A 174 -7.42 9.67 -14.40
N GLY A 175 -8.34 9.70 -13.46
CA GLY A 175 -9.74 9.38 -13.69
C GLY A 175 -10.70 10.47 -13.20
N PRO A 176 -10.57 11.75 -13.64
CA PRO A 176 -11.43 12.84 -13.14
C PRO A 176 -12.90 12.65 -13.48
N ASP A 177 -13.21 11.90 -14.54
CA ASP A 177 -14.59 11.66 -15.04
C ASP A 177 -15.14 10.30 -14.55
N ILE A 178 -14.49 9.63 -13.61
CA ILE A 178 -14.98 8.37 -13.04
C ILE A 178 -16.08 8.65 -12.03
N GLU A 179 -17.28 8.16 -12.32
CA GLU A 179 -18.47 8.32 -11.48
C GLU A 179 -18.65 7.17 -10.49
N MET A 180 -18.19 5.97 -10.84
CA MET A 180 -18.31 4.77 -10.01
C MET A 180 -16.96 4.10 -9.82
N ALA A 181 -16.67 3.64 -8.60
CA ALA A 181 -15.43 2.97 -8.28
C ALA A 181 -15.67 1.67 -7.50
N LEU A 182 -14.83 0.66 -7.80
CA LEU A 182 -14.74 -0.57 -7.03
C LEU A 182 -13.32 -0.72 -6.50
N TYR A 183 -13.20 -1.09 -5.22
CA TYR A 183 -11.93 -1.46 -4.61
C TYR A 183 -12.02 -2.81 -3.91
N VAL A 184 -10.98 -3.64 -4.10
CA VAL A 184 -10.87 -4.98 -3.53
C VAL A 184 -9.60 -5.06 -2.70
N GLY A 185 -9.69 -5.50 -1.44
CA GLY A 185 -8.54 -5.62 -0.53
C GLY A 185 -8.81 -6.51 0.68
N ASP A 186 -7.75 -6.98 1.36
CA ASP A 186 -7.79 -7.99 2.42
C ASP A 186 -7.19 -7.54 3.76
N ASP A 187 -6.42 -6.43 3.78
CA ASP A 187 -5.64 -6.03 4.95
C ASP A 187 -6.16 -4.74 5.61
N THR A 188 -5.66 -4.46 6.80
CA THR A 188 -5.96 -3.25 7.58
C THR A 188 -5.69 -1.96 6.78
N THR A 189 -4.67 -1.97 5.90
CA THR A 189 -4.36 -0.82 5.03
C THR A 189 -5.40 -0.58 3.95
N ASP A 190 -6.23 -1.58 3.62
CA ASP A 190 -7.33 -1.47 2.65
C ASP A 190 -8.56 -0.79 3.23
N ILE A 191 -8.69 -0.78 4.55
CA ILE A 191 -9.73 -0.01 5.24
C ILE A 191 -9.59 1.48 4.96
N ASP A 192 -8.35 2.01 4.85
CA ASP A 192 -8.12 3.39 4.45
C ASP A 192 -8.63 3.67 3.03
N ALA A 193 -8.49 2.70 2.12
CA ALA A 193 -9.04 2.76 0.76
C ALA A 193 -10.58 2.75 0.78
N PHE A 194 -11.19 1.86 1.59
CA PHE A 194 -12.65 1.80 1.76
C PHE A 194 -13.21 3.12 2.28
N ARG A 195 -12.60 3.70 3.31
CA ARG A 195 -13.00 4.98 3.89
C ARG A 195 -12.85 6.13 2.91
N ALA A 196 -11.75 6.16 2.15
CA ALA A 196 -11.55 7.18 1.13
C ALA A 196 -12.62 7.12 0.04
N LEU A 197 -13.01 5.94 -0.43
CA LEU A 197 -14.11 5.78 -1.38
C LEU A 197 -15.45 6.27 -0.79
N GLY A 198 -15.73 5.94 0.48
CA GLY A 198 -16.92 6.46 1.17
C GLY A 198 -16.94 7.99 1.21
N SER A 199 -15.83 8.61 1.60
CA SER A 199 -15.71 10.07 1.61
C SER A 199 -15.90 10.70 0.24
N LEU A 200 -15.38 10.08 -0.83
CA LEU A 200 -15.56 10.56 -2.20
C LEU A 200 -17.03 10.53 -2.66
N VAL A 201 -17.80 9.55 -2.18
CA VAL A 201 -19.26 9.50 -2.43
C VAL A 201 -19.97 10.59 -1.62
N GLU A 202 -19.64 10.76 -0.34
CA GLU A 202 -20.22 11.82 0.52
C GLU A 202 -19.92 13.22 -0.02
N GLU A 203 -18.74 13.43 -0.59
CA GLU A 203 -18.32 14.69 -1.24
C GLU A 203 -18.96 14.90 -2.63
N GLY A 204 -19.70 13.93 -3.17
CA GLY A 204 -20.30 13.97 -4.51
C GLY A 204 -19.29 13.88 -5.66
N ARG A 205 -18.08 13.40 -5.40
CA ARG A 205 -17.03 13.15 -6.42
C ARG A 205 -17.19 11.80 -7.10
N LEU A 206 -17.83 10.86 -6.44
CA LEU A 206 -18.32 9.59 -7.00
C LEU A 206 -19.81 9.50 -6.76
N GLU A 207 -20.55 8.97 -7.72
CA GLU A 207 -21.95 8.62 -7.52
C GLU A 207 -22.10 7.39 -6.62
N ARG A 208 -21.22 6.41 -6.83
CA ARG A 208 -21.21 5.13 -6.07
C ARG A 208 -19.82 4.59 -5.90
N ALA A 209 -19.63 3.87 -4.80
CA ALA A 209 -18.45 3.05 -4.56
C ALA A 209 -18.88 1.65 -4.09
N LEU A 210 -18.13 0.63 -4.49
CA LEU A 210 -18.26 -0.74 -4.00
C LEU A 210 -16.95 -1.16 -3.34
N ARG A 211 -17.02 -1.48 -2.05
CA ARG A 211 -15.90 -1.92 -1.23
C ARG A 211 -15.99 -3.42 -1.06
N VAL A 212 -15.04 -4.16 -1.60
CA VAL A 212 -15.02 -5.62 -1.55
C VAL A 212 -13.91 -6.09 -0.64
N GLY A 213 -14.29 -6.70 0.48
CA GLY A 213 -13.36 -7.32 1.42
C GLY A 213 -13.00 -8.74 0.99
N VAL A 214 -11.71 -9.05 1.01
CA VAL A 214 -11.23 -10.42 0.78
C VAL A 214 -10.99 -11.07 2.14
N LEU A 215 -11.72 -12.14 2.42
CA LEU A 215 -11.59 -12.88 3.68
C LEU A 215 -10.45 -13.88 3.60
N SER A 216 -9.66 -13.96 4.65
CA SER A 216 -8.66 -14.98 4.88
C SER A 216 -8.60 -15.35 6.36
N ASP A 217 -8.00 -16.48 6.68
CA ASP A 217 -7.88 -16.95 8.07
C ASP A 217 -7.04 -16.01 8.95
N GLU A 218 -6.15 -15.23 8.35
CA GLU A 218 -5.25 -14.29 9.03
C GLU A 218 -5.66 -12.82 8.85
N GLY A 219 -6.72 -12.55 8.07
CA GLY A 219 -7.19 -11.19 7.76
C GLY A 219 -7.85 -10.51 8.96
N PRO A 220 -7.83 -9.17 9.03
CA PRO A 220 -8.47 -8.42 10.09
C PRO A 220 -10.01 -8.51 9.99
N SER A 221 -10.68 -8.71 11.15
CA SER A 221 -12.14 -8.78 11.22
C SER A 221 -12.82 -7.49 10.75
N GLU A 222 -12.12 -6.37 10.83
CA GLU A 222 -12.58 -5.05 10.41
C GLU A 222 -12.86 -4.96 8.91
N ILE A 223 -12.18 -5.75 8.09
CA ILE A 223 -12.44 -5.82 6.63
C ILE A 223 -13.90 -6.19 6.36
N GLN A 224 -14.42 -7.19 7.06
CA GLN A 224 -15.82 -7.61 6.90
C GLN A 224 -16.81 -6.52 7.34
N ALA A 225 -16.47 -5.76 8.36
CA ALA A 225 -17.34 -4.71 8.89
C ALA A 225 -17.40 -3.45 8.00
N GLU A 226 -16.32 -3.15 7.28
CA GLU A 226 -16.18 -1.95 6.45
C GLU A 226 -16.51 -2.20 4.96
N ALA A 227 -16.64 -3.47 4.54
CA ALA A 227 -16.93 -3.85 3.16
C ALA A 227 -18.44 -3.88 2.88
N ASP A 228 -18.82 -3.57 1.64
CA ASP A 228 -20.18 -3.73 1.12
C ASP A 228 -20.44 -5.17 0.67
N LEU A 229 -19.39 -5.87 0.24
CA LEU A 229 -19.39 -7.26 -0.21
C LEU A 229 -18.12 -7.95 0.27
N VAL A 230 -18.21 -9.25 0.57
CA VAL A 230 -17.05 -10.06 0.91
C VAL A 230 -16.89 -11.24 -0.05
N VAL A 231 -15.65 -11.62 -0.33
CA VAL A 231 -15.27 -12.77 -1.15
C VAL A 231 -14.21 -13.62 -0.43
N ASP A 232 -14.16 -14.91 -0.69
CA ASP A 232 -13.25 -15.83 -0.01
C ASP A 232 -11.89 -15.92 -0.73
N GLY A 233 -10.87 -15.36 -0.13
CA GLY A 233 -9.48 -15.41 -0.58
C GLY A 233 -9.28 -15.01 -2.05
N THR A 234 -8.13 -15.31 -2.59
CA THR A 234 -7.79 -15.03 -4.00
C THR A 234 -8.67 -15.77 -5.00
N GLN A 235 -9.33 -16.87 -4.58
CA GLN A 235 -10.28 -17.59 -5.43
C GLN A 235 -11.54 -16.75 -5.65
N GLY A 236 -12.14 -16.19 -4.61
CA GLY A 236 -13.29 -15.31 -4.71
C GLY A 236 -12.98 -14.05 -5.53
N VAL A 237 -11.76 -13.52 -5.42
CA VAL A 237 -11.31 -12.40 -6.28
C VAL A 237 -11.29 -12.82 -7.75
N ARG A 238 -10.84 -14.02 -8.10
CA ARG A 238 -10.89 -14.52 -9.49
C ARG A 238 -12.30 -14.68 -10.02
N GLU A 239 -13.23 -15.11 -9.20
CA GLU A 239 -14.65 -15.21 -9.54
C GLU A 239 -15.24 -13.81 -9.81
N LEU A 240 -14.93 -12.85 -8.95
CA LEU A 240 -15.29 -11.43 -9.16
C LEU A 240 -14.71 -10.89 -10.46
N LEU A 241 -13.42 -11.06 -10.72
CA LEU A 241 -12.78 -10.65 -11.98
C LEU A 241 -13.43 -11.31 -13.20
N THR A 242 -13.86 -12.59 -13.08
CA THR A 242 -14.57 -13.30 -14.14
C THR A 242 -15.92 -12.64 -14.43
N LEU A 243 -16.66 -12.23 -13.41
CA LEU A 243 -17.92 -11.49 -13.58
C LEU A 243 -17.68 -10.14 -14.25
N LEU A 244 -16.71 -9.35 -13.73
CA LEU A 244 -16.36 -8.04 -14.29
C LEU A 244 -15.87 -8.12 -15.74
N SER A 245 -15.23 -9.23 -16.14
CA SER A 245 -14.74 -9.41 -17.51
C SER A 245 -15.84 -9.77 -18.53
N ARG A 246 -17.00 -10.24 -18.07
CA ARG A 246 -18.11 -10.72 -18.93
C ARG A 246 -19.17 -9.67 -19.20
N ASP A 247 -19.35 -8.73 -18.29
CA ASP A 247 -20.38 -7.68 -18.40
C ASP A 247 -19.77 -6.28 -18.20
N PRO A 248 -19.30 -5.65 -19.28
CA PRO A 248 -18.71 -4.31 -19.24
C PRO A 248 -19.76 -3.18 -19.27
N ARG A 249 -21.05 -3.46 -18.90
CA ARG A 249 -22.11 -2.45 -18.96
C ARG A 249 -22.56 -1.99 -17.60
#